data_ec5d6b6ab4b323352e286726169c652e
#
_entry.id   ec5d6b6ab4b323352e286726169c652e
#
_cell.length_a   1.000
_cell.length_b   1.000
_cell.length_c   1.000
_cell.angle_alpha   90.00
_cell.angle_beta   90.00
_cell.angle_gamma   90.00
#
_symmetry.space_group_name_H-M   'P 1'
#
loop_
_entity.id
_entity.type
_entity.pdbx_description
1 polymer ?
#
loop_
_entity_poly.entity_id
_entity_poly.type
_entity_poly.pdbx_seq_one_letter_code
_entity_poly.pdbx_strand_id
1 'polypeptide(L)'
;MGLLDGKVALITGGARGMGAAHVRLFLEEGARVVFGDVLDDEGKALAEETGAVYVRHDVTSAREWERAVALATDLYGKLDVLVNNAGILKYRRIHEMSPADFDQVIGVNLKGSWLGIKSVIDPMKAAGRGAVVNISSIEGFIGAEGLSAYSASKFGLRGITKSAARELARHKIRVNSVHPGAIDTAMVMNPDLVNEVDAETFVKSMVIKRFAKPVEVSHVVAFLASDRASYCTGSEFTVDGGLLTGAGY
;
A
#
# COMPACT_ATOMS: atom_id res chain seq x y z
N MET A 1 -21.30 4.10 13.63
CA MET A 1 -19.96 3.71 14.13
C MET A 1 -19.20 3.13 12.94
N GLY A 2 -18.17 3.81 12.50
CA GLY A 2 -17.36 3.39 11.34
C GLY A 2 -16.51 2.15 11.63
N LEU A 3 -15.97 1.52 10.58
CA LEU A 3 -15.13 0.32 10.71
C LEU A 3 -13.85 0.57 11.51
N LEU A 4 -13.34 1.81 11.50
CA LEU A 4 -12.06 2.21 12.08
C LEU A 4 -12.21 3.20 13.24
N ASP A 5 -13.40 3.24 13.82
CA ASP A 5 -13.73 4.19 14.88
C ASP A 5 -12.71 4.12 16.03
N GLY A 6 -12.11 5.26 16.35
CA GLY A 6 -11.08 5.39 17.38
C GLY A 6 -9.71 4.76 17.09
N LYS A 7 -9.47 4.21 15.89
CA LYS A 7 -8.14 3.73 15.47
C LYS A 7 -7.25 4.88 15.01
N VAL A 8 -5.94 4.71 15.20
CA VAL A 8 -4.90 5.59 14.67
C VAL A 8 -4.16 4.87 13.56
N ALA A 9 -4.13 5.46 12.37
CA ALA A 9 -3.52 4.87 11.19
C ALA A 9 -2.36 5.73 10.66
N LEU A 10 -1.28 5.06 10.23
CA LEU A 10 -0.20 5.62 9.43
C LEU A 10 -0.28 5.04 8.01
N ILE A 11 -0.39 5.92 7.00
CA ILE A 11 -0.53 5.55 5.58
C ILE A 11 0.63 6.14 4.81
N THR A 12 1.40 5.31 4.07
CA THR A 12 2.51 5.80 3.23
C THR A 12 2.08 5.98 1.77
N GLY A 13 2.72 6.93 1.06
CA GLY A 13 2.32 7.27 -0.31
C GLY A 13 0.91 7.85 -0.35
N GLY A 14 0.57 8.66 0.68
CA GLY A 14 -0.79 9.11 0.95
C GLY A 14 -1.25 10.31 0.14
N ALA A 15 -0.35 11.02 -0.56
CA ALA A 15 -0.68 12.31 -1.17
C ALA A 15 -1.60 12.20 -2.40
N ARG A 16 -1.60 11.08 -3.12
CA ARG A 16 -2.40 10.91 -4.34
C ARG A 16 -2.84 9.46 -4.58
N GLY A 17 -3.67 9.25 -5.61
CA GLY A 17 -4.09 7.93 -6.09
C GLY A 17 -4.75 7.07 -5.01
N MET A 18 -4.34 5.81 -4.88
CA MET A 18 -4.87 4.90 -3.88
C MET A 18 -4.60 5.39 -2.45
N GLY A 19 -3.42 5.95 -2.19
CA GLY A 19 -3.08 6.47 -0.86
C GLY A 19 -4.02 7.57 -0.39
N ALA A 20 -4.32 8.55 -1.25
CA ALA A 20 -5.29 9.61 -0.93
C ALA A 20 -6.72 9.05 -0.73
N ALA A 21 -7.11 8.04 -1.51
CA ALA A 21 -8.39 7.35 -1.30
C ALA A 21 -8.43 6.60 0.04
N HIS A 22 -7.32 5.97 0.45
CA HIS A 22 -7.21 5.35 1.77
C HIS A 22 -7.35 6.39 2.89
N VAL A 23 -6.67 7.55 2.76
CA VAL A 23 -6.75 8.64 3.75
C VAL A 23 -8.20 9.09 3.93
N ARG A 24 -8.89 9.42 2.84
CA ARG A 24 -10.29 9.87 2.90
C ARG A 24 -11.21 8.82 3.52
N LEU A 25 -11.17 7.58 3.01
CA LEU A 25 -12.06 6.52 3.51
C LEU A 25 -11.77 6.20 4.99
N PHE A 26 -10.51 6.19 5.41
CA PHE A 26 -10.16 5.92 6.81
C PHE A 26 -10.72 6.98 7.76
N LEU A 27 -10.71 8.26 7.35
CA LEU A 27 -11.34 9.35 8.11
C LEU A 27 -12.87 9.18 8.15
N GLU A 28 -13.51 8.88 7.00
CA GLU A 28 -14.95 8.61 6.91
C GLU A 28 -15.35 7.45 7.83
N GLU A 29 -14.48 6.43 7.96
CA GLU A 29 -14.69 5.28 8.83
C GLU A 29 -14.28 5.52 10.30
N GLY A 30 -13.96 6.77 10.67
CA GLY A 30 -13.75 7.19 12.06
C GLY A 30 -12.31 7.04 12.59
N ALA A 31 -11.33 6.77 11.71
CA ALA A 31 -9.92 6.75 12.12
C ALA A 31 -9.35 8.16 12.26
N ARG A 32 -8.30 8.28 13.08
CA ARG A 32 -7.35 9.39 13.03
C ARG A 32 -6.20 8.98 12.11
N VAL A 33 -5.86 9.85 11.14
CA VAL A 33 -4.92 9.50 10.08
C VAL A 33 -3.71 10.43 10.10
N VAL A 34 -2.52 9.81 10.20
CA VAL A 34 -1.26 10.41 9.79
C VAL A 34 -0.88 9.79 8.46
N PHE A 35 -0.49 10.58 7.48
CA PHE A 35 -0.02 10.05 6.21
C PHE A 35 1.28 10.71 5.77
N GLY A 36 2.12 9.92 5.11
CA GLY A 36 3.41 10.34 4.63
C GLY A 36 3.55 10.22 3.12
N ASP A 37 4.25 11.18 2.52
CA ASP A 37 4.62 11.16 1.10
C ASP A 37 5.88 12.02 0.88
N VAL A 38 6.52 11.86 -0.28
CA VAL A 38 7.60 12.75 -0.75
C VAL A 38 7.06 13.96 -1.54
N LEU A 39 5.78 13.94 -1.89
CA LEU A 39 5.08 15.00 -2.63
C LEU A 39 4.48 16.01 -1.65
N ASP A 40 5.29 17.02 -1.31
CA ASP A 40 4.93 17.97 -0.24
C ASP A 40 3.69 18.81 -0.55
N ASP A 41 3.54 19.29 -1.77
CA ASP A 41 2.44 20.19 -2.14
C ASP A 41 1.10 19.44 -2.15
N GLU A 42 1.06 18.26 -2.80
CA GLU A 42 -0.11 17.40 -2.82
C GLU A 42 -0.46 16.88 -1.41
N GLY A 43 0.57 16.55 -0.60
CA GLY A 43 0.38 16.11 0.78
C GLY A 43 -0.25 17.19 1.65
N LYS A 44 0.23 18.42 1.58
CA LYS A 44 -0.33 19.58 2.30
C LYS A 44 -1.76 19.87 1.85
N ALA A 45 -2.00 19.89 0.53
CA ALA A 45 -3.34 20.14 -0.01
C ALA A 45 -4.35 19.10 0.48
N LEU A 46 -3.99 17.79 0.49
CA LEU A 46 -4.86 16.75 1.02
C LEU A 46 -5.09 16.89 2.53
N ALA A 47 -4.07 17.30 3.29
CA ALA A 47 -4.21 17.55 4.72
C ALA A 47 -5.18 18.71 5.02
N GLU A 48 -5.10 19.80 4.26
CA GLU A 48 -6.03 20.93 4.36
C GLU A 48 -7.47 20.52 3.98
N GLU A 49 -7.63 19.72 2.94
CA GLU A 49 -8.94 19.23 2.49
C GLU A 49 -9.61 18.32 3.54
N THR A 50 -8.83 17.45 4.18
CA THR A 50 -9.38 16.31 4.93
C THR A 50 -9.27 16.44 6.45
N GLY A 51 -8.38 17.31 6.92
CA GLY A 51 -8.00 17.39 8.34
C GLY A 51 -7.07 16.27 8.82
N ALA A 52 -6.60 15.39 7.92
CA ALA A 52 -5.56 14.42 8.24
C ALA A 52 -4.20 15.09 8.46
N VAL A 53 -3.30 14.45 9.19
CA VAL A 53 -1.97 14.99 9.47
C VAL A 53 -0.98 14.52 8.40
N TYR A 54 -0.39 15.45 7.66
CA TYR A 54 0.66 15.18 6.69
C TYR A 54 2.05 15.23 7.33
N VAL A 55 2.93 14.34 6.89
CA VAL A 55 4.37 14.38 7.17
C VAL A 55 5.16 14.04 5.91
N ARG A 56 6.19 14.85 5.59
CA ARG A 56 7.14 14.45 4.54
C ARG A 56 7.82 13.15 4.95
N HIS A 57 7.76 12.13 4.07
CA HIS A 57 8.21 10.79 4.39
C HIS A 57 8.74 10.04 3.16
N ASP A 58 10.05 9.86 3.12
CA ASP A 58 10.71 8.92 2.22
C ASP A 58 10.79 7.56 2.92
N VAL A 59 10.04 6.58 2.42
CA VAL A 59 9.97 5.23 2.99
C VAL A 59 11.30 4.46 2.91
N THR A 60 12.28 4.93 2.14
CA THR A 60 13.62 4.32 2.08
C THR A 60 14.50 4.72 3.27
N SER A 61 14.11 5.75 4.03
CA SER A 61 14.83 6.33 5.17
C SER A 61 14.30 5.79 6.51
N ALA A 62 15.10 5.02 7.22
CA ALA A 62 14.75 4.53 8.56
C ALA A 62 14.47 5.69 9.53
N ARG A 63 15.23 6.80 9.44
CA ARG A 63 15.04 7.99 10.28
C ARG A 63 13.69 8.66 10.03
N GLU A 64 13.22 8.68 8.78
CA GLU A 64 11.92 9.28 8.47
C GLU A 64 10.77 8.40 8.95
N TRP A 65 10.94 7.07 8.97
CA TRP A 65 10.02 6.16 9.64
C TRP A 65 9.90 6.43 11.14
N GLU A 66 11.02 6.59 11.85
CA GLU A 66 11.03 6.96 13.27
C GLU A 66 10.22 8.25 13.52
N ARG A 67 10.43 9.28 12.68
CA ARG A 67 9.69 10.54 12.79
C ARG A 67 8.20 10.39 12.51
N ALA A 68 7.80 9.64 11.49
CA ALA A 68 6.40 9.45 11.14
C ALA A 68 5.64 8.66 12.22
N VAL A 69 6.27 7.63 12.77
CA VAL A 69 5.72 6.84 13.88
C VAL A 69 5.62 7.68 15.17
N ALA A 70 6.68 8.41 15.52
CA ALA A 70 6.68 9.30 16.69
C ALA A 70 5.56 10.35 16.56
N LEU A 71 5.40 10.99 15.40
CA LEU A 71 4.32 11.96 15.18
C LEU A 71 2.93 11.36 15.47
N ALA A 72 2.66 10.14 15.00
CA ALA A 72 1.39 9.48 15.24
C ALA A 72 1.17 9.17 16.74
N THR A 73 2.20 8.66 17.41
CA THR A 73 2.12 8.32 18.84
C THR A 73 2.07 9.55 19.75
N ASP A 74 2.79 10.61 19.43
CA ASP A 74 2.78 11.87 20.19
C ASP A 74 1.43 12.59 20.10
N LEU A 75 0.82 12.60 18.92
CA LEU A 75 -0.48 13.24 18.71
C LEU A 75 -1.65 12.45 19.29
N TYR A 76 -1.59 11.11 19.23
CA TYR A 76 -2.76 10.27 19.48
C TYR A 76 -2.55 9.20 20.57
N GLY A 77 -1.35 9.12 21.15
CA GLY A 77 -1.02 8.21 22.25
C GLY A 77 -0.84 6.74 21.85
N LYS A 78 -1.05 6.39 20.58
CA LYS A 78 -0.97 5.00 20.06
C LYS A 78 -0.82 4.94 18.55
N LEU A 79 -0.54 3.74 18.03
CA LEU A 79 -0.62 3.43 16.60
C LEU A 79 -1.26 2.05 16.43
N ASP A 80 -2.42 1.98 15.79
CA ASP A 80 -3.19 0.75 15.59
C ASP A 80 -3.00 0.14 14.20
N VAL A 81 -2.79 0.97 13.16
CA VAL A 81 -2.78 0.53 11.76
C VAL A 81 -1.60 1.12 11.00
N LEU A 82 -0.93 0.28 10.21
CA LEU A 82 0.01 0.70 9.17
C LEU A 82 -0.51 0.26 7.80
N VAL A 83 -0.57 1.18 6.84
CA VAL A 83 -0.79 0.87 5.43
C VAL A 83 0.49 1.19 4.66
N ASN A 84 1.24 0.17 4.26
CA ASN A 84 2.37 0.28 3.36
C ASN A 84 1.85 0.37 1.92
N ASN A 85 1.51 1.60 1.49
CA ASN A 85 0.97 1.87 0.16
C ASN A 85 1.99 2.52 -0.77
N ALA A 86 2.99 3.23 -0.25
CA ALA A 86 4.02 3.85 -1.09
C ALA A 86 4.64 2.85 -2.06
N GLY A 87 4.73 3.25 -3.31
CA GLY A 87 5.31 2.41 -4.35
C GLY A 87 5.57 3.19 -5.63
N ILE A 88 6.54 2.72 -6.39
CA ILE A 88 6.89 3.24 -7.71
C ILE A 88 6.94 2.10 -8.72
N LEU A 89 6.74 2.45 -9.98
CA LEU A 89 6.85 1.55 -11.11
C LEU A 89 7.81 2.20 -12.12
N LYS A 90 8.74 1.40 -12.66
CA LYS A 90 9.56 1.75 -13.82
C LYS A 90 9.38 0.68 -14.87
N TYR A 91 8.89 1.08 -16.04
CA TYR A 91 8.79 0.18 -17.19
C TYR A 91 10.13 0.20 -17.94
N ARG A 92 10.83 -0.92 -17.95
CA ARG A 92 12.07 -1.15 -18.72
C ARG A 92 12.25 -2.64 -18.95
N ARG A 93 12.63 -3.04 -20.16
CA ARG A 93 13.01 -4.42 -20.45
C ARG A 93 14.25 -4.79 -19.65
N ILE A 94 14.46 -6.08 -19.36
CA ILE A 94 15.55 -6.54 -18.48
C ILE A 94 16.90 -6.03 -18.92
N HIS A 95 17.18 -6.03 -20.23
CA HIS A 95 18.46 -5.56 -20.78
C HIS A 95 18.63 -4.03 -20.80
N GLU A 96 17.54 -3.28 -20.60
CA GLU A 96 17.52 -1.82 -20.53
C GLU A 96 17.44 -1.30 -19.08
N MET A 97 17.05 -2.15 -18.15
CA MET A 97 16.91 -1.78 -16.74
C MET A 97 18.28 -1.52 -16.13
N SER A 98 18.53 -0.29 -15.70
CA SER A 98 19.77 0.02 -14.98
C SER A 98 19.75 -0.57 -13.56
N PRO A 99 20.92 -0.96 -13.00
CA PRO A 99 20.99 -1.37 -11.59
C PRO A 99 20.41 -0.33 -10.63
N ALA A 100 20.62 0.95 -10.88
CA ALA A 100 20.11 2.03 -10.06
C ALA A 100 18.58 2.12 -10.09
N ASP A 101 17.95 1.91 -11.26
CA ASP A 101 16.49 1.86 -11.38
C ASP A 101 15.91 0.65 -10.66
N PHE A 102 16.56 -0.51 -10.80
CA PHE A 102 16.18 -1.72 -10.07
C PHE A 102 16.26 -1.49 -8.56
N ASP A 103 17.37 -0.98 -8.07
CA ASP A 103 17.60 -0.70 -6.65
C ASP A 103 16.59 0.31 -6.10
N GLN A 104 16.23 1.34 -6.89
CA GLN A 104 15.21 2.31 -6.49
C GLN A 104 13.84 1.67 -6.31
N VAL A 105 13.40 0.82 -7.24
CA VAL A 105 12.11 0.12 -7.14
C VAL A 105 12.10 -0.83 -5.93
N ILE A 106 13.16 -1.63 -5.74
CA ILE A 106 13.29 -2.52 -4.58
C ILE A 106 13.38 -1.71 -3.28
N GLY A 107 14.11 -0.61 -3.29
CA GLY A 107 14.26 0.30 -2.15
C GLY A 107 12.93 0.82 -1.65
N VAL A 108 12.11 1.36 -2.54
CA VAL A 108 10.80 1.92 -2.18
C VAL A 108 9.79 0.83 -1.86
N ASN A 109 9.55 -0.09 -2.80
CA ASN A 109 8.40 -1.00 -2.72
C ASN A 109 8.58 -2.11 -1.69
N LEU A 110 9.81 -2.63 -1.54
CA LEU A 110 10.10 -3.81 -0.71
C LEU A 110 10.79 -3.42 0.60
N LYS A 111 11.98 -2.80 0.52
CA LYS A 111 12.72 -2.40 1.70
C LYS A 111 11.97 -1.35 2.52
N GLY A 112 11.33 -0.37 1.86
CA GLY A 112 10.51 0.64 2.53
C GLY A 112 9.38 0.01 3.33
N SER A 113 8.64 -0.93 2.75
CA SER A 113 7.57 -1.65 3.46
C SER A 113 8.11 -2.49 4.63
N TRP A 114 9.28 -3.11 4.48
CA TRP A 114 9.94 -3.85 5.57
C TRP A 114 10.34 -2.91 6.71
N LEU A 115 10.91 -1.74 6.41
CA LEU A 115 11.22 -0.70 7.40
C LEU A 115 9.95 -0.25 8.13
N GLY A 116 8.84 -0.09 7.41
CA GLY A 116 7.55 0.25 7.98
C GLY A 116 7.07 -0.78 9.00
N ILE A 117 7.08 -2.07 8.62
CA ILE A 117 6.72 -3.14 9.55
C ILE A 117 7.60 -3.08 10.79
N LYS A 118 8.93 -2.96 10.60
CA LYS A 118 9.89 -2.91 11.70
C LYS A 118 9.61 -1.75 12.68
N SER A 119 9.30 -0.56 12.15
CA SER A 119 9.15 0.66 12.96
C SER A 119 7.87 0.71 13.80
N VAL A 120 6.81 -0.05 13.39
CA VAL A 120 5.53 -0.05 14.11
C VAL A 120 5.39 -1.16 15.15
N ILE A 121 6.36 -2.08 15.25
CA ILE A 121 6.27 -3.24 16.16
C ILE A 121 6.09 -2.78 17.61
N ASP A 122 6.96 -1.92 18.12
CA ASP A 122 6.93 -1.54 19.53
C ASP A 122 5.73 -0.66 19.89
N PRO A 123 5.33 0.36 19.08
CA PRO A 123 4.06 1.07 19.31
C PRO A 123 2.83 0.15 19.32
N MET A 124 2.74 -0.80 18.37
CA MET A 124 1.61 -1.73 18.31
C MET A 124 1.62 -2.73 19.47
N LYS A 125 2.80 -3.17 19.94
CA LYS A 125 2.90 -3.97 21.17
C LYS A 125 2.40 -3.18 22.38
N ALA A 126 2.79 -1.91 22.50
CA ALA A 126 2.33 -1.04 23.58
C ALA A 126 0.81 -0.82 23.52
N ALA A 127 0.21 -0.72 22.34
CA ALA A 127 -1.23 -0.67 22.15
C ALA A 127 -1.94 -2.03 22.39
N GLY A 128 -1.17 -3.13 22.56
CA GLY A 128 -1.68 -4.48 22.79
C GLY A 128 -2.30 -5.17 21.56
N ARG A 129 -2.26 -4.53 20.38
CA ARG A 129 -2.77 -5.03 19.10
C ARG A 129 -2.27 -4.16 17.93
N GLY A 130 -2.37 -4.69 16.71
CA GLY A 130 -2.08 -3.92 15.50
C GLY A 130 -2.57 -4.59 14.23
N ALA A 131 -2.66 -3.81 13.15
CA ALA A 131 -2.93 -4.30 11.81
C ALA A 131 -1.99 -3.64 10.80
N VAL A 132 -1.28 -4.46 10.04
CA VAL A 132 -0.45 -4.02 8.92
C VAL A 132 -1.09 -4.49 7.62
N VAL A 133 -1.29 -3.57 6.68
CA VAL A 133 -1.78 -3.87 5.33
C VAL A 133 -0.71 -3.45 4.31
N ASN A 134 -0.15 -4.42 3.60
CA ASN A 134 0.83 -4.19 2.57
C ASN A 134 0.15 -4.14 1.19
N ILE A 135 0.33 -3.06 0.44
CA ILE A 135 -0.21 -2.95 -0.92
C ILE A 135 0.78 -3.57 -1.91
N SER A 136 0.47 -4.80 -2.31
CA SER A 136 1.19 -5.52 -3.34
C SER A 136 0.64 -5.18 -4.74
N SER A 137 0.40 -6.17 -5.58
CA SER A 137 -0.16 -6.08 -6.94
C SER A 137 -0.53 -7.47 -7.42
N ILE A 138 -1.30 -7.59 -8.49
CA ILE A 138 -1.37 -8.81 -9.30
C ILE A 138 0.02 -9.22 -9.80
N GLU A 139 0.92 -8.25 -10.04
CA GLU A 139 2.33 -8.49 -10.36
C GLU A 139 3.12 -9.17 -9.22
N GLY A 140 2.52 -9.40 -8.09
CA GLY A 140 3.03 -10.28 -7.04
C GLY A 140 2.70 -11.77 -7.28
N PHE A 141 1.84 -12.11 -8.24
CA PHE A 141 1.48 -13.47 -8.63
C PHE A 141 1.96 -13.84 -10.03
N ILE A 142 1.97 -12.86 -10.93
CA ILE A 142 2.38 -13.00 -12.32
C ILE A 142 3.51 -12.02 -12.61
N GLY A 143 4.13 -12.14 -13.78
CA GLY A 143 5.11 -11.19 -14.27
C GLY A 143 4.65 -10.61 -15.59
N ALA A 144 4.94 -9.34 -15.83
CA ALA A 144 4.72 -8.71 -17.12
C ALA A 144 6.04 -8.24 -17.74
N GLU A 145 6.08 -8.19 -19.06
CA GLU A 145 7.21 -7.62 -19.81
C GLU A 145 7.48 -6.19 -19.34
N GLY A 146 8.75 -5.83 -19.19
CA GLY A 146 9.17 -4.51 -18.73
C GLY A 146 9.02 -4.22 -17.25
N LEU A 147 8.43 -5.13 -16.44
CA LEU A 147 8.13 -4.92 -15.02
C LEU A 147 8.99 -5.77 -14.07
N SER A 148 10.15 -6.27 -14.49
CA SER A 148 10.95 -7.23 -13.69
C SER A 148 11.26 -6.76 -12.27
N ALA A 149 11.71 -5.51 -12.07
CA ALA A 149 11.98 -4.96 -10.75
C ALA A 149 10.70 -4.78 -9.92
N TYR A 150 9.62 -4.31 -10.57
CA TYR A 150 8.32 -4.13 -9.92
C TYR A 150 7.75 -5.48 -9.45
N SER A 151 7.67 -6.47 -10.36
CA SER A 151 7.20 -7.82 -10.03
C SER A 151 8.04 -8.44 -8.92
N ALA A 152 9.38 -8.38 -9.00
CA ALA A 152 10.26 -8.86 -7.94
C ALA A 152 9.95 -8.23 -6.58
N SER A 153 9.71 -6.90 -6.55
CA SER A 153 9.34 -6.19 -5.32
C SER A 153 8.01 -6.67 -4.75
N LYS A 154 7.01 -6.91 -5.61
CA LYS A 154 5.65 -7.30 -5.19
C LYS A 154 5.57 -8.78 -4.80
N PHE A 155 6.34 -9.66 -5.44
CA PHE A 155 6.56 -11.05 -4.97
C PHE A 155 7.27 -11.07 -3.61
N GLY A 156 8.34 -10.29 -3.45
CA GLY A 156 9.07 -10.18 -2.17
C GLY A 156 8.16 -9.70 -1.03
N LEU A 157 7.27 -8.75 -1.31
CA LEU A 157 6.34 -8.23 -0.32
C LEU A 157 5.33 -9.28 0.19
N ARG A 158 4.91 -10.24 -0.66
CA ARG A 158 4.13 -11.40 -0.23
C ARG A 158 4.90 -12.25 0.79
N GLY A 159 6.19 -12.53 0.50
CA GLY A 159 7.07 -13.26 1.42
C GLY A 159 7.21 -12.57 2.77
N ILE A 160 7.50 -11.25 2.77
CA ILE A 160 7.60 -10.44 3.99
C ILE A 160 6.27 -10.46 4.76
N THR A 161 5.12 -10.34 4.09
CA THR A 161 3.80 -10.40 4.72
C THR A 161 3.60 -11.69 5.50
N LYS A 162 3.91 -12.85 4.90
CA LYS A 162 3.76 -14.17 5.53
C LYS A 162 4.71 -14.35 6.72
N SER A 163 5.96 -13.92 6.58
CA SER A 163 6.96 -14.00 7.64
C SER A 163 6.56 -13.13 8.84
N ALA A 164 6.27 -11.85 8.59
CA ALA A 164 5.85 -10.92 9.63
C ALA A 164 4.54 -11.35 10.32
N ALA A 165 3.58 -11.91 9.58
CA ALA A 165 2.35 -12.45 10.17
C ALA A 165 2.64 -13.53 11.22
N ARG A 166 3.60 -14.45 10.94
CA ARG A 166 3.99 -15.51 11.88
C ARG A 166 4.73 -14.96 13.09
N GLU A 167 5.66 -14.03 12.87
CA GLU A 167 6.48 -13.46 13.95
C GLU A 167 5.65 -12.61 14.92
N LEU A 168 4.69 -11.82 14.37
CA LEU A 168 4.00 -10.79 15.13
C LEU A 168 2.66 -11.26 15.73
N ALA A 169 2.15 -12.44 15.36
CA ALA A 169 0.89 -12.99 15.87
C ALA A 169 0.85 -13.08 17.41
N ARG A 170 1.97 -13.45 18.03
CA ARG A 170 2.11 -13.50 19.51
C ARG A 170 1.87 -12.15 20.19
N HIS A 171 1.99 -11.06 19.43
CA HIS A 171 1.74 -9.69 19.91
C HIS A 171 0.36 -9.17 19.48
N LYS A 172 -0.50 -10.03 18.94
CA LYS A 172 -1.82 -9.68 18.38
C LYS A 172 -1.73 -8.64 17.26
N ILE A 173 -0.64 -8.65 16.50
CA ILE A 173 -0.44 -7.83 15.31
C ILE A 173 -0.71 -8.72 14.08
N ARG A 174 -1.68 -8.32 13.27
CA ARG A 174 -2.03 -8.98 12.02
C ARG A 174 -1.29 -8.32 10.85
N VAL A 175 -0.87 -9.12 9.88
CA VAL A 175 -0.19 -8.61 8.68
C VAL A 175 -0.79 -9.29 7.46
N ASN A 176 -1.39 -8.51 6.55
CA ASN A 176 -2.00 -9.03 5.32
C ASN A 176 -1.54 -8.22 4.10
N SER A 177 -1.72 -8.76 2.91
CA SER A 177 -1.47 -8.04 1.66
C SER A 177 -2.72 -7.92 0.81
N VAL A 178 -2.84 -6.76 0.14
CA VAL A 178 -3.85 -6.49 -0.88
C VAL A 178 -3.16 -6.45 -2.23
N HIS A 179 -3.78 -7.03 -3.24
CA HIS A 179 -3.25 -7.20 -4.58
C HIS A 179 -4.18 -6.56 -5.61
N PRO A 180 -4.03 -5.24 -5.84
CA PRO A 180 -4.80 -4.56 -6.84
C PRO A 180 -4.44 -5.02 -8.26
N GLY A 181 -5.43 -5.01 -9.15
CA GLY A 181 -5.25 -5.10 -10.59
C GLY A 181 -5.04 -3.71 -11.22
N ALA A 182 -5.79 -3.43 -12.27
CA ALA A 182 -5.78 -2.16 -12.96
C ALA A 182 -6.63 -1.11 -12.24
N ILE A 183 -5.98 -0.17 -11.56
CA ILE A 183 -6.62 0.90 -10.79
C ILE A 183 -6.36 2.24 -11.49
N ASP A 184 -7.39 3.06 -11.65
CA ASP A 184 -7.32 4.40 -12.25
C ASP A 184 -6.49 5.35 -11.37
N THR A 185 -5.20 5.42 -11.68
CA THR A 185 -4.21 6.23 -10.97
C THR A 185 -3.14 6.74 -11.93
N ALA A 186 -2.45 7.81 -11.55
CA ALA A 186 -1.33 8.34 -12.33
C ALA A 186 -0.20 7.31 -12.57
N MET A 187 -0.08 6.27 -11.74
CA MET A 187 0.92 5.21 -11.94
C MET A 187 0.62 4.38 -13.19
N VAL A 188 -0.65 4.03 -13.42
CA VAL A 188 -1.08 3.24 -14.59
C VAL A 188 -1.13 4.12 -15.85
N MET A 189 -1.38 5.42 -15.69
CA MET A 189 -1.38 6.41 -16.79
C MET A 189 0.02 6.95 -17.10
N ASN A 190 1.08 6.33 -16.56
CA ASN A 190 2.46 6.70 -16.87
C ASN A 190 2.72 6.55 -18.37
N PRO A 191 3.24 7.59 -19.06
CA PRO A 191 3.53 7.54 -20.50
C PRO A 191 4.44 6.37 -20.92
N ASP A 192 5.43 6.01 -20.08
CA ASP A 192 6.32 4.87 -20.35
C ASP A 192 5.55 3.53 -20.42
N LEU A 193 4.43 3.41 -19.70
CA LEU A 193 3.58 2.21 -19.72
C LEU A 193 2.50 2.30 -20.80
N VAL A 194 1.82 3.45 -20.93
CA VAL A 194 0.70 3.65 -21.86
C VAL A 194 1.15 3.57 -23.32
N ASN A 195 2.38 4.00 -23.64
CA ASN A 195 2.91 3.91 -25.00
C ASN A 195 3.21 2.46 -25.44
N GLU A 196 3.38 1.52 -24.50
CA GLU A 196 3.70 0.13 -24.79
C GLU A 196 2.47 -0.81 -24.66
N VAL A 197 1.42 -0.37 -23.98
CA VAL A 197 0.22 -1.17 -23.73
C VAL A 197 -1.00 -0.44 -24.28
N ASP A 198 -1.65 -1.01 -25.28
CA ASP A 198 -2.94 -0.50 -25.77
C ASP A 198 -4.00 -0.66 -24.67
N ALA A 199 -4.39 0.47 -24.08
CA ALA A 199 -5.33 0.50 -22.96
C ALA A 199 -6.70 -0.11 -23.31
N GLU A 200 -7.16 0.03 -24.58
CA GLU A 200 -8.44 -0.54 -25.01
C GLU A 200 -8.37 -2.06 -25.08
N THR A 201 -7.31 -2.60 -25.66
CA THR A 201 -7.06 -4.05 -25.72
C THR A 201 -6.85 -4.61 -24.32
N PHE A 202 -6.13 -3.89 -23.44
CA PHE A 202 -5.94 -4.30 -22.07
C PHE A 202 -7.28 -4.37 -21.29
N VAL A 203 -8.13 -3.34 -21.40
CA VAL A 203 -9.47 -3.35 -20.79
C VAL A 203 -10.35 -4.46 -21.34
N LYS A 204 -10.28 -4.75 -22.65
CA LYS A 204 -11.04 -5.86 -23.26
C LYS A 204 -10.63 -7.23 -22.71
N SER A 205 -9.38 -7.40 -22.28
CA SER A 205 -8.89 -8.64 -21.69
C SER A 205 -9.34 -8.88 -20.25
N MET A 206 -9.86 -7.85 -19.58
CA MET A 206 -10.35 -7.96 -18.20
C MET A 206 -11.70 -8.67 -18.12
N VAL A 207 -11.97 -9.37 -17.03
CA VAL A 207 -13.29 -9.95 -16.75
C VAL A 207 -14.29 -8.84 -16.45
N ILE A 208 -13.96 -7.93 -15.52
CA ILE A 208 -14.70 -6.67 -15.32
C ILE A 208 -14.01 -5.60 -16.18
N LYS A 209 -14.61 -5.30 -17.33
CA LYS A 209 -14.02 -4.49 -18.43
C LYS A 209 -13.96 -3.00 -18.11
N ARG A 210 -13.25 -2.62 -17.06
CA ARG A 210 -12.93 -1.24 -16.68
C ARG A 210 -11.78 -1.18 -15.69
N PHE A 211 -11.14 -0.05 -15.59
CA PHE A 211 -10.29 0.28 -14.45
C PHE A 211 -11.15 0.40 -13.17
N ALA A 212 -10.62 -0.09 -12.06
CA ALA A 212 -11.26 0.11 -10.76
C ALA A 212 -10.93 1.51 -10.23
N LYS A 213 -11.86 2.08 -9.47
CA LYS A 213 -11.60 3.33 -8.75
C LYS A 213 -10.72 3.03 -7.52
N PRO A 214 -9.81 3.93 -7.12
CA PRO A 214 -8.97 3.77 -5.93
C PRO A 214 -9.74 3.37 -4.66
N VAL A 215 -10.95 3.92 -4.46
CA VAL A 215 -11.78 3.62 -3.29
C VAL A 215 -12.23 2.16 -3.22
N GLU A 216 -12.33 1.46 -4.36
CA GLU A 216 -12.71 0.03 -4.38
C GLU A 216 -11.63 -0.84 -3.70
N VAL A 217 -10.36 -0.46 -3.83
CA VAL A 217 -9.26 -1.05 -3.08
C VAL A 217 -9.31 -0.63 -1.60
N SER A 218 -9.63 0.65 -1.35
CA SER A 218 -9.64 1.21 0.00
C SER A 218 -10.64 0.50 0.92
N HIS A 219 -11.78 0.02 0.41
CA HIS A 219 -12.75 -0.74 1.20
C HIS A 219 -12.16 -2.05 1.74
N VAL A 220 -11.38 -2.77 0.93
CA VAL A 220 -10.69 -4.00 1.39
C VAL A 220 -9.59 -3.66 2.40
N VAL A 221 -8.85 -2.58 2.18
CA VAL A 221 -7.81 -2.11 3.10
C VAL A 221 -8.41 -1.71 4.45
N ALA A 222 -9.52 -0.98 4.46
CA ALA A 222 -10.26 -0.60 5.68
C ALA A 222 -10.81 -1.82 6.42
N PHE A 223 -11.38 -2.81 5.71
CA PHE A 223 -11.79 -4.08 6.31
C PHE A 223 -10.62 -4.77 7.00
N LEU A 224 -9.46 -4.91 6.34
CA LEU A 224 -8.28 -5.58 6.90
C LEU A 224 -7.66 -4.81 8.08
N ALA A 225 -7.76 -3.50 8.09
CA ALA A 225 -7.36 -2.64 9.20
C ALA A 225 -8.30 -2.74 10.41
N SER A 226 -9.56 -3.14 10.21
CA SER A 226 -10.61 -3.20 11.22
C SER A 226 -10.55 -4.46 12.09
N ASP A 227 -11.30 -4.45 13.19
CA ASP A 227 -11.47 -5.62 14.07
C ASP A 227 -12.34 -6.72 13.44
N ARG A 228 -13.07 -6.41 12.35
CA ARG A 228 -13.83 -7.42 11.58
C ARG A 228 -12.91 -8.43 10.88
N ALA A 229 -11.66 -8.07 10.62
CA ALA A 229 -10.64 -8.97 10.06
C ALA A 229 -9.82 -9.68 11.15
N SER A 230 -10.34 -9.86 12.37
CA SER A 230 -9.62 -10.40 13.53
C SER A 230 -9.00 -11.78 13.32
N TYR A 231 -9.51 -12.57 12.37
CA TYR A 231 -8.97 -13.89 12.04
C TYR A 231 -8.19 -13.93 10.71
N CYS A 232 -7.93 -12.75 10.11
CA CYS A 232 -7.17 -12.61 8.88
C CYS A 232 -5.73 -12.19 9.19
N THR A 233 -4.75 -13.08 8.97
CA THR A 233 -3.32 -12.75 9.03
C THR A 233 -2.53 -13.65 8.09
N GLY A 234 -1.50 -13.11 7.44
CA GLY A 234 -0.71 -13.81 6.42
C GLY A 234 -1.46 -14.06 5.10
N SER A 235 -2.66 -13.48 4.95
CA SER A 235 -3.55 -13.69 3.82
C SER A 235 -3.32 -12.67 2.70
N GLU A 236 -3.70 -13.08 1.49
CA GLU A 236 -3.55 -12.34 0.25
C GLU A 236 -4.95 -12.04 -0.30
N PHE A 237 -5.29 -10.76 -0.49
CA PHE A 237 -6.61 -10.32 -0.93
C PHE A 237 -6.50 -9.63 -2.29
N THR A 238 -7.06 -10.24 -3.33
CA THR A 238 -7.09 -9.66 -4.68
C THR A 238 -8.25 -8.69 -4.87
N VAL A 239 -7.97 -7.56 -5.53
CA VAL A 239 -8.97 -6.57 -5.97
C VAL A 239 -8.62 -6.23 -7.42
N ASP A 240 -8.88 -7.16 -8.33
CA ASP A 240 -8.29 -7.19 -9.66
C ASP A 240 -9.30 -7.30 -10.82
N GLY A 241 -10.59 -7.27 -10.52
CA GLY A 241 -11.62 -7.43 -11.54
C GLY A 241 -11.58 -8.77 -12.28
N GLY A 242 -10.95 -9.79 -11.67
CA GLY A 242 -10.84 -11.13 -12.22
C GLY A 242 -9.62 -11.36 -13.10
N LEU A 243 -8.63 -10.45 -13.14
CA LEU A 243 -7.43 -10.59 -13.97
C LEU A 243 -6.63 -11.88 -13.69
N LEU A 244 -6.65 -12.36 -12.45
CA LEU A 244 -5.95 -13.58 -12.06
C LEU A 244 -6.78 -14.86 -12.19
N THR A 245 -8.03 -14.80 -12.67
CA THR A 245 -8.88 -16.00 -12.80
C THR A 245 -8.55 -16.90 -13.99
N GLY A 246 -7.64 -16.46 -14.85
CA GLY A 246 -7.22 -17.17 -16.06
C GLY A 246 -7.57 -16.45 -17.36
N ALA A 247 -7.17 -17.03 -18.48
CA ALA A 247 -7.51 -16.49 -19.81
C ALA A 247 -9.01 -16.67 -20.10
N GLY A 248 -9.67 -15.61 -20.57
CA GLY A 248 -11.01 -15.72 -21.15
C GLY A 248 -10.95 -16.51 -22.46
N TYR A 249 -11.88 -17.41 -22.68
CA TYR A 249 -12.08 -18.11 -23.95
C TYR A 249 -13.01 -17.31 -24.83
#